data_75c81e1589d916438235770c25519acf
#
_entry.id   75c81e1589d916438235770c25519acf
#
_cell.length_a   1.000
_cell.length_b   1.000
_cell.length_c   1.000
_cell.angle_alpha   90.00
_cell.angle_beta   90.00
_cell.angle_gamma   90.00
#
_symmetry.space_group_name_H-M   'P 1'
#
loop_
_entity.id
_entity.type
_entity.pdbx_description
1 polymer ?
#
loop_
_entity_poly.entity_id
_entity_poly.type
_entity_poly.pdbx_seq_one_letter_code
_entity_poly.pdbx_strand_id
1 'polypeptide(L)'
;MPYGFQIRKYTTNLIKEVYDRDHEEVLFPLLVPEAELAKEGLHVKGFEDEVYWVTHGGKTQLNEKLALRPTSETSIYPMYSLWIRSHIDLPLKYYQIVNTFRYETKHTRPLIRVREITTFKEAHTAHASKEEADIQVQEHIENYKEIFDTLGIPYTLTKRPEWDKFPGADYTMAFDAIMPDGKTLQIGTIHNLGQTFAKTFDITFEDKDGEHKLVYQTCAGLSDRVIASAIGIHGDEKGLRLPPEISPKQITIIPILFKKGKEEVLAKCEELKKEFEAAGLRVNIDNRDIRPGKKFYDWELKGTPIKLELGPRDLENNKTIAMRRDQLEKIELDLDENLVSNVIRLIDELNENLAESAKEFHTDHIKFASDIDEVKKLIEEGNVVAVNWCGDTDCGEKIEEITGYSVLGIYEELEEAGKKCILSDEDAKYVALIAKTY
;
A
#
# COMPACT_ATOMS: atom_id res chain seq x y z
N MET A 1 -7.52 9.06 15.82
CA MET A 1 -8.90 8.58 16.10
C MET A 1 -8.89 7.07 16.25
N PRO A 2 -9.59 6.46 17.25
CA PRO A 2 -9.55 5.02 17.48
C PRO A 2 -9.97 4.19 16.25
N TYR A 3 -11.01 4.62 15.52
CA TYR A 3 -11.50 3.92 14.34
C TYR A 3 -10.46 3.90 13.20
N GLY A 4 -9.82 5.03 12.88
CA GLY A 4 -8.76 5.08 11.87
C GLY A 4 -7.53 4.27 12.28
N PHE A 5 -7.20 4.20 13.57
CA PHE A 5 -6.12 3.34 14.05
C PHE A 5 -6.44 1.85 13.88
N GLN A 6 -7.71 1.45 14.00
CA GLN A 6 -8.13 0.08 13.72
C GLN A 6 -8.01 -0.27 12.23
N ILE A 7 -8.38 0.65 11.31
CA ILE A 7 -8.14 0.45 9.86
C ILE A 7 -6.65 0.17 9.62
N ARG A 8 -5.77 1.03 10.17
CA ARG A 8 -4.32 0.82 10.07
C ARG A 8 -3.88 -0.54 10.62
N LYS A 9 -4.41 -0.95 11.78
CA LYS A 9 -4.08 -2.24 12.38
C LYS A 9 -4.44 -3.42 11.47
N TYR A 10 -5.63 -3.39 10.86
CA TYR A 10 -6.05 -4.47 9.96
C TYR A 10 -5.24 -4.46 8.66
N THR A 11 -4.93 -3.29 8.10
CA THR A 11 -4.01 -3.19 6.95
C THR A 11 -2.62 -3.75 7.30
N THR A 12 -2.10 -3.43 8.50
CA THR A 12 -0.82 -3.97 8.97
C THR A 12 -0.87 -5.50 9.15
N ASN A 13 -1.99 -6.03 9.68
CA ASN A 13 -2.16 -7.47 9.85
C ASN A 13 -2.19 -8.18 8.49
N LEU A 14 -2.92 -7.67 7.50
CA LEU A 14 -2.91 -8.21 6.14
C LEU A 14 -1.49 -8.27 5.56
N ILE A 15 -0.71 -7.19 5.71
CA ILE A 15 0.68 -7.17 5.25
C ILE A 15 1.52 -8.24 5.97
N LYS A 16 1.33 -8.40 7.29
CA LYS A 16 2.04 -9.42 8.08
C LYS A 16 1.65 -10.83 7.63
N GLU A 17 0.37 -11.12 7.48
CA GLU A 17 -0.13 -12.44 7.04
C GLU A 17 0.48 -12.89 5.72
N VAL A 18 0.72 -11.94 4.80
CA VAL A 18 1.39 -12.23 3.52
C VAL A 18 2.89 -12.48 3.74
N TYR A 19 3.57 -11.62 4.50
CA TYR A 19 5.03 -11.67 4.65
C TYR A 19 5.51 -12.74 5.62
N ASP A 20 4.75 -13.10 6.66
CA ASP A 20 5.09 -14.14 7.65
C ASP A 20 5.18 -15.56 7.02
N ARG A 21 4.77 -15.74 5.78
CA ARG A 21 4.83 -17.03 5.08
C ARG A 21 6.26 -17.45 4.74
N ASP A 22 7.12 -16.48 4.46
CA ASP A 22 8.48 -16.74 3.95
C ASP A 22 9.54 -15.75 4.44
N HIS A 23 9.15 -14.74 5.24
CA HIS A 23 10.04 -13.77 5.88
C HIS A 23 9.88 -13.79 7.39
N GLU A 24 10.93 -13.46 8.11
CA GLU A 24 10.89 -13.28 9.58
C GLU A 24 10.75 -11.81 9.95
N GLU A 25 9.80 -11.51 10.86
CA GLU A 25 9.63 -10.16 11.39
C GLU A 25 10.77 -9.82 12.36
N VAL A 26 11.39 -8.68 12.17
CA VAL A 26 12.49 -8.16 13.00
C VAL A 26 12.24 -6.74 13.45
N LEU A 27 13.05 -6.25 14.38
CA LEU A 27 13.01 -4.85 14.81
C LEU A 27 14.43 -4.31 14.98
N PHE A 28 14.80 -3.36 14.13
CA PHE A 28 16.08 -2.66 14.18
C PHE A 28 15.96 -1.29 14.85
N PRO A 29 17.08 -0.73 15.37
CA PRO A 29 17.09 0.54 16.07
C PRO A 29 16.54 1.70 15.24
N LEU A 30 15.80 2.59 15.92
CA LEU A 30 15.28 3.82 15.36
C LEU A 30 16.38 4.87 15.14
N LEU A 31 17.34 4.94 16.06
CA LEU A 31 18.43 5.91 16.03
C LEU A 31 19.63 5.29 15.32
N VAL A 32 20.13 6.00 14.31
CA VAL A 32 21.25 5.57 13.46
C VAL A 32 22.41 6.53 13.68
N PRO A 33 23.62 6.05 14.00
CA PRO A 33 24.82 6.89 14.11
C PRO A 33 25.13 7.64 12.82
N GLU A 34 25.58 8.89 12.92
CA GLU A 34 25.98 9.71 11.76
C GLU A 34 27.02 8.99 10.91
N ALA A 35 27.97 8.28 11.56
CA ALA A 35 29.00 7.50 10.86
C ALA A 35 28.44 6.37 9.99
N GLU A 36 27.38 5.69 10.43
CA GLU A 36 26.73 4.64 9.64
C GLU A 36 25.94 5.22 8.46
N LEU A 37 25.24 6.35 8.68
CA LEU A 37 24.55 7.05 7.61
C LEU A 37 25.52 7.59 6.55
N ALA A 38 26.69 8.07 6.96
CA ALA A 38 27.73 8.60 6.07
C ALA A 38 28.36 7.53 5.15
N LYS A 39 28.33 6.24 5.53
CA LYS A 39 28.79 5.14 4.65
C LYS A 39 27.97 5.05 3.37
N GLU A 40 26.70 5.42 3.44
CA GLU A 40 25.82 5.50 2.28
C GLU A 40 26.00 6.77 1.41
N GLY A 41 27.05 7.55 1.61
CA GLY A 41 27.26 8.87 0.99
C GLY A 41 27.04 9.00 -0.52
N LEU A 42 27.02 7.89 -1.26
CA LEU A 42 26.58 7.83 -2.67
C LEU A 42 25.04 7.74 -2.80
N HIS A 43 24.34 7.23 -1.77
CA HIS A 43 22.89 6.96 -1.77
C HIS A 43 22.13 8.03 -1.00
N VAL A 44 22.80 8.72 -0.06
CA VAL A 44 22.23 9.75 0.82
C VAL A 44 22.05 11.10 0.12
N LYS A 45 22.55 11.30 -1.09
CA LYS A 45 22.37 12.57 -1.85
C LYS A 45 20.92 13.04 -1.98
N GLY A 46 19.92 12.18 -1.68
CA GLY A 46 18.51 12.53 -1.63
C GLY A 46 17.97 12.78 -0.22
N PHE A 47 18.70 12.41 0.84
CA PHE A 47 18.21 12.46 2.21
C PHE A 47 18.96 13.42 3.12
N GLU A 48 20.12 13.96 2.75
CA GLU A 48 20.95 14.84 3.60
C GLU A 48 20.15 16.01 4.19
N ASP A 49 19.27 16.62 3.38
CA ASP A 49 18.41 17.73 3.79
C ASP A 49 17.11 17.27 4.48
N GLU A 50 16.80 15.98 4.47
CA GLU A 50 15.56 15.41 4.99
C GLU A 50 15.75 14.60 6.29
N VAL A 51 16.95 14.55 6.85
CA VAL A 51 17.24 13.82 8.09
C VAL A 51 16.93 14.65 9.31
N TYR A 52 16.20 14.06 10.27
CA TYR A 52 16.08 14.60 11.61
C TYR A 52 17.26 14.16 12.46
N TRP A 53 17.97 15.13 13.06
CA TRP A 53 19.13 14.88 13.90
C TRP A 53 18.81 14.98 15.38
N VAL A 54 19.20 13.97 16.16
CA VAL A 54 19.22 13.98 17.62
C VAL A 54 20.64 14.36 18.06
N THR A 55 20.78 15.51 18.68
CA THR A 55 22.06 16.11 19.08
C THR A 55 22.30 16.12 20.57
N HIS A 56 21.25 15.88 21.39
CA HIS A 56 21.32 15.91 22.84
C HIS A 56 20.59 14.73 23.47
N GLY A 57 21.12 14.19 24.58
CA GLY A 57 20.47 13.30 25.52
C GLY A 57 20.18 14.07 26.82
N GLY A 58 18.92 14.49 27.04
CA GLY A 58 18.58 15.43 28.08
C GLY A 58 19.25 16.80 27.84
N LYS A 59 20.11 17.26 28.75
CA LYS A 59 20.90 18.51 28.62
C LYS A 59 22.31 18.29 28.09
N THR A 60 22.72 17.03 27.92
CA THR A 60 24.08 16.67 27.49
C THR A 60 24.12 16.56 25.97
N GLN A 61 25.04 17.28 25.36
CA GLN A 61 25.32 17.14 23.94
C GLN A 61 25.94 15.73 23.68
N LEU A 62 25.46 15.05 22.65
CA LEU A 62 26.00 13.76 22.23
C LEU A 62 27.38 13.96 21.58
N ASN A 63 28.28 13.01 21.79
CA ASN A 63 29.59 13.01 21.14
C ASN A 63 29.48 12.80 19.63
N GLU A 64 28.48 12.04 19.19
CA GLU A 64 28.11 11.79 17.82
C GLU A 64 26.62 12.05 17.65
N LYS A 65 26.22 12.69 16.54
CA LYS A 65 24.81 12.87 16.21
C LYS A 65 24.19 11.55 15.82
N LEU A 66 22.90 11.42 16.15
CA LEU A 66 22.11 10.28 15.74
C LEU A 66 20.99 10.76 14.80
N ALA A 67 20.79 10.05 13.71
CA ALA A 67 19.66 10.28 12.81
C ALA A 67 18.43 9.51 13.29
N LEU A 68 17.23 10.13 13.21
CA LEU A 68 16.00 9.34 13.13
C LEU A 68 15.97 8.68 11.75
N ARG A 69 15.87 7.34 11.69
CA ARG A 69 15.97 6.59 10.42
C ARG A 69 15.01 7.13 9.36
N PRO A 70 15.50 7.59 8.19
CA PRO A 70 14.66 7.92 7.03
C PRO A 70 14.25 6.68 6.24
N THR A 71 15.05 5.63 6.33
CA THR A 71 14.96 4.26 5.82
C THR A 71 15.87 3.39 6.69
N SER A 72 15.92 2.09 6.50
CA SER A 72 16.53 1.17 7.47
C SER A 72 17.80 0.47 7.01
N GLU A 73 18.27 0.67 5.78
CA GLU A 73 19.48 0.05 5.25
C GLU A 73 20.68 0.24 6.17
N THR A 74 20.88 1.48 6.64
CA THR A 74 21.99 1.86 7.55
C THR A 74 21.90 1.25 8.94
N SER A 75 20.74 0.77 9.37
CA SER A 75 20.58 0.06 10.64
C SER A 75 20.61 -1.47 10.47
N ILE A 76 20.27 -1.97 9.29
CA ILE A 76 20.15 -3.41 8.99
C ILE A 76 21.46 -3.99 8.45
N TYR A 77 22.08 -3.35 7.47
CA TYR A 77 23.20 -3.93 6.75
C TYR A 77 24.49 -4.08 7.56
N PRO A 78 24.80 -3.21 8.54
CA PRO A 78 25.88 -3.51 9.48
C PRO A 78 25.67 -4.80 10.26
N MET A 79 24.43 -5.19 10.53
CA MET A 79 24.12 -6.45 11.21
C MET A 79 24.21 -7.65 10.26
N TYR A 80 23.82 -7.47 8.98
CA TYR A 80 24.01 -8.52 7.98
C TYR A 80 25.48 -8.88 7.79
N SER A 81 26.39 -7.91 7.79
CA SER A 81 27.82 -8.19 7.72
C SER A 81 28.37 -8.97 8.93
N LEU A 82 27.66 -8.95 10.07
CA LEU A 82 27.98 -9.74 11.25
C LEU A 82 27.33 -11.13 11.24
N TRP A 83 26.15 -11.26 10.69
CA TRP A 83 25.35 -12.49 10.77
C TRP A 83 25.59 -13.44 9.60
N ILE A 84 25.80 -12.91 8.40
CA ILE A 84 26.07 -13.72 7.22
C ILE A 84 27.55 -14.08 7.21
N ARG A 85 27.87 -15.38 7.26
CA ARG A 85 29.24 -15.90 7.29
C ARG A 85 29.49 -16.92 6.20
N SER A 86 28.50 -17.73 5.86
CA SER A 86 28.62 -18.80 4.90
C SER A 86 27.33 -18.94 4.06
N HIS A 87 27.42 -19.76 3.02
CA HIS A 87 26.27 -20.07 2.16
C HIS A 87 25.07 -20.70 2.91
N ILE A 88 25.28 -21.24 4.13
CA ILE A 88 24.20 -21.83 4.96
C ILE A 88 23.32 -20.75 5.55
N ASP A 89 23.83 -19.52 5.73
CA ASP A 89 23.10 -18.39 6.29
C ASP A 89 22.20 -17.70 5.23
N LEU A 90 22.23 -18.18 3.97
CA LEU A 90 21.48 -17.61 2.85
C LEU A 90 20.43 -18.61 2.32
N PRO A 91 19.25 -18.16 1.80
CA PRO A 91 18.87 -16.74 1.76
C PRO A 91 18.46 -16.21 3.12
N LEU A 92 18.79 -14.96 3.43
CA LEU A 92 18.31 -14.24 4.59
C LEU A 92 17.14 -13.35 4.16
N LYS A 93 15.94 -13.56 4.76
CA LYS A 93 14.71 -12.84 4.40
C LYS A 93 14.08 -12.23 5.64
N TYR A 94 14.30 -10.94 5.86
CA TYR A 94 13.74 -10.22 7.02
C TYR A 94 12.85 -9.06 6.58
N TYR A 95 11.84 -8.75 7.39
CA TYR A 95 11.05 -7.53 7.25
C TYR A 95 10.76 -6.90 8.62
N GLN A 96 10.47 -5.61 8.61
CA GLN A 96 9.96 -4.89 9.77
C GLN A 96 8.84 -3.93 9.38
N ILE A 97 7.96 -3.62 10.33
CA ILE A 97 6.96 -2.55 10.18
C ILE A 97 7.20 -1.52 11.27
N VAL A 98 7.69 -0.37 10.88
CA VAL A 98 8.26 0.62 11.78
C VAL A 98 7.93 2.05 11.38
N ASN A 99 8.19 2.99 12.29
CA ASN A 99 8.17 4.41 11.95
C ASN A 99 9.46 4.82 11.26
N THR A 100 9.34 5.60 10.17
CA THR A 100 10.44 6.28 9.51
C THR A 100 10.17 7.79 9.48
N PHE A 101 11.23 8.60 9.40
CA PHE A 101 11.16 10.04 9.58
C PHE A 101 11.89 10.75 8.45
N ARG A 102 11.18 11.67 7.75
CA ARG A 102 11.75 12.50 6.70
C ARG A 102 11.34 13.95 6.91
N TYR A 103 12.28 14.86 6.96
CA TYR A 103 11.99 16.29 7.05
C TYR A 103 11.52 16.81 5.69
N GLU A 104 10.27 16.49 5.38
CA GLU A 104 9.64 16.92 4.14
C GLU A 104 9.59 18.45 4.07
N THR A 105 10.24 19.01 3.06
CA THR A 105 10.25 20.46 2.77
C THR A 105 9.08 20.87 1.88
N LYS A 106 8.52 19.92 1.11
CA LYS A 106 7.33 20.12 0.29
C LYS A 106 6.05 20.06 1.15
N HIS A 107 4.94 20.49 0.55
CA HIS A 107 3.65 20.51 1.23
C HIS A 107 3.23 19.12 1.70
N THR A 108 3.04 18.95 3.02
CA THR A 108 2.60 17.66 3.59
C THR A 108 1.12 17.41 3.33
N ARG A 109 0.76 16.13 3.16
CA ARG A 109 -0.61 15.64 3.02
C ARG A 109 -0.81 14.39 3.87
N PRO A 110 -1.87 14.29 4.67
CA PRO A 110 -2.12 13.11 5.51
C PRO A 110 -2.02 11.80 4.72
N LEU A 111 -1.32 10.81 5.26
CA LEU A 111 -1.08 9.48 4.71
C LEU A 111 -0.30 9.42 3.37
N ILE A 112 -0.21 10.51 2.63
CA ILE A 112 0.43 10.56 1.30
C ILE A 112 1.86 11.06 1.41
N ARG A 113 2.06 12.22 2.09
CA ARG A 113 3.36 12.85 2.28
C ARG A 113 3.42 13.42 3.69
N VAL A 114 4.07 12.72 4.58
CA VAL A 114 4.13 13.04 6.02
C VAL A 114 5.58 13.03 6.50
N ARG A 115 5.86 13.75 7.58
CA ARG A 115 7.19 13.78 8.19
C ARG A 115 7.50 12.56 9.05
N GLU A 116 6.47 11.93 9.58
CA GLU A 116 6.52 10.64 10.25
C GLU A 116 5.62 9.67 9.52
N ILE A 117 6.20 8.69 8.85
CA ILE A 117 5.49 7.56 8.25
C ILE A 117 5.32 6.54 9.37
N THR A 118 4.08 6.29 9.75
CA THR A 118 3.78 5.52 10.96
C THR A 118 3.60 4.02 10.73
N THR A 119 3.47 3.61 9.47
CA THR A 119 3.40 2.20 9.05
C THR A 119 4.27 2.05 7.82
N PHE A 120 5.58 1.95 8.03
CA PHE A 120 6.52 1.68 6.95
C PHE A 120 6.98 0.23 7.06
N LYS A 121 6.48 -0.62 6.15
CA LYS A 121 6.95 -1.98 5.99
C LYS A 121 8.16 -1.96 5.08
N GLU A 122 9.25 -2.49 5.54
CA GLU A 122 10.48 -2.68 4.79
C GLU A 122 10.88 -4.15 4.87
N ALA A 123 11.05 -4.80 3.72
CA ALA A 123 11.67 -6.12 3.65
C ALA A 123 13.07 -5.96 3.06
N HIS A 124 14.04 -6.63 3.66
CA HIS A 124 15.44 -6.64 3.23
C HIS A 124 15.91 -8.06 3.15
N THR A 125 16.44 -8.47 2.00
CA THR A 125 16.89 -9.84 1.80
C THR A 125 18.33 -9.90 1.31
N ALA A 126 18.98 -11.05 1.54
CA ALA A 126 20.33 -11.32 1.03
C ALA A 126 20.36 -12.73 0.43
N HIS A 127 21.03 -12.86 -0.71
CA HIS A 127 21.07 -14.06 -1.54
C HIS A 127 22.47 -14.38 -2.02
N ALA A 128 22.72 -15.66 -2.33
CA ALA A 128 24.03 -16.10 -2.81
C ALA A 128 24.27 -15.73 -4.29
N SER A 129 23.22 -15.58 -5.08
CA SER A 129 23.35 -15.30 -6.52
C SER A 129 22.39 -14.19 -6.98
N LYS A 130 22.69 -13.64 -8.17
CA LYS A 130 21.84 -12.65 -8.82
C LYS A 130 20.49 -13.25 -9.18
N GLU A 131 20.47 -14.47 -9.66
CA GLU A 131 19.28 -15.20 -10.05
C GLU A 131 18.32 -15.38 -8.88
N GLU A 132 18.83 -15.71 -7.68
CA GLU A 132 18.06 -15.79 -6.45
C GLU A 132 17.46 -14.43 -6.05
N ALA A 133 18.23 -13.35 -6.19
CA ALA A 133 17.74 -12.00 -5.94
C ALA A 133 16.64 -11.56 -6.95
N ASP A 134 16.79 -11.92 -8.23
CA ASP A 134 15.76 -11.65 -9.26
C ASP A 134 14.48 -12.45 -8.97
N ILE A 135 14.58 -13.71 -8.53
CA ILE A 135 13.43 -14.51 -8.08
C ILE A 135 12.75 -13.83 -6.88
N GLN A 136 13.53 -13.34 -5.91
CA GLN A 136 13.00 -12.65 -4.74
C GLN A 136 12.23 -11.37 -5.11
N VAL A 137 12.66 -10.64 -6.14
CA VAL A 137 11.91 -9.48 -6.66
C VAL A 137 10.53 -9.93 -7.18
N GLN A 138 10.44 -11.06 -7.89
CA GLN A 138 9.16 -11.60 -8.35
C GLN A 138 8.27 -12.03 -7.19
N GLU A 139 8.82 -12.68 -6.16
CA GLU A 139 8.07 -13.02 -4.94
C GLU A 139 7.51 -11.77 -4.26
N HIS A 140 8.28 -10.69 -4.14
CA HIS A 140 7.80 -9.42 -3.62
C HIS A 140 6.68 -8.81 -4.48
N ILE A 141 6.78 -8.93 -5.82
CA ILE A 141 5.72 -8.47 -6.74
C ILE A 141 4.42 -9.23 -6.47
N GLU A 142 4.47 -10.57 -6.37
CA GLU A 142 3.28 -11.37 -6.09
C GLU A 142 2.68 -11.09 -4.70
N ASN A 143 3.52 -10.90 -3.68
CA ASN A 143 3.07 -10.50 -2.35
C ASN A 143 2.34 -9.14 -2.37
N TYR A 144 2.83 -8.18 -3.16
CA TYR A 144 2.19 -6.87 -3.28
C TYR A 144 0.89 -6.94 -4.07
N LYS A 145 0.84 -7.73 -5.15
CA LYS A 145 -0.39 -7.99 -5.89
C LYS A 145 -1.47 -8.55 -4.97
N GLU A 146 -1.15 -9.58 -4.18
CA GLU A 146 -2.10 -10.16 -3.23
C GLU A 146 -2.66 -9.12 -2.25
N ILE A 147 -1.79 -8.26 -1.68
CA ILE A 147 -2.21 -7.20 -0.76
C ILE A 147 -3.14 -6.20 -1.45
N PHE A 148 -2.79 -5.73 -2.64
CA PHE A 148 -3.58 -4.74 -3.36
C PHE A 148 -4.88 -5.31 -3.90
N ASP A 149 -4.87 -6.55 -4.42
CA ASP A 149 -6.05 -7.24 -4.91
C ASP A 149 -7.06 -7.51 -3.77
N THR A 150 -6.57 -7.92 -2.59
CA THR A 150 -7.41 -8.09 -1.38
C THR A 150 -8.10 -6.79 -0.98
N LEU A 151 -7.45 -5.65 -1.21
CA LEU A 151 -7.99 -4.33 -0.93
C LEU A 151 -8.77 -3.71 -2.11
N GLY A 152 -8.86 -4.42 -3.25
CA GLY A 152 -9.48 -3.92 -4.47
C GLY A 152 -8.82 -2.65 -5.00
N ILE A 153 -7.50 -2.50 -4.83
CA ILE A 153 -6.71 -1.35 -5.29
C ILE A 153 -6.06 -1.72 -6.63
N PRO A 154 -6.54 -1.20 -7.75
CA PRO A 154 -5.88 -1.38 -9.04
C PRO A 154 -4.59 -0.55 -9.11
N TYR A 155 -3.63 -1.04 -9.87
CA TYR A 155 -2.29 -0.44 -9.97
C TYR A 155 -1.71 -0.57 -11.38
N THR A 156 -0.75 0.30 -11.70
CA THR A 156 0.22 0.08 -12.76
C THR A 156 1.53 -0.39 -12.13
N LEU A 157 2.12 -1.46 -12.68
CA LEU A 157 3.45 -1.94 -12.30
C LEU A 157 4.44 -1.50 -13.37
N THR A 158 5.39 -0.63 -13.01
CA THR A 158 6.38 -0.11 -13.95
C THR A 158 7.80 -0.38 -13.48
N LYS A 159 8.70 -0.64 -14.42
CA LYS A 159 10.13 -0.57 -14.18
C LYS A 159 10.58 0.86 -14.31
N ARG A 160 11.04 1.44 -13.19
CA ARG A 160 11.46 2.85 -13.13
C ARG A 160 12.62 3.14 -14.09
N PRO A 161 12.65 4.34 -14.68
CA PRO A 161 13.77 4.75 -15.51
C PRO A 161 15.04 4.98 -14.68
N GLU A 162 16.19 5.03 -15.32
CA GLU A 162 17.51 5.13 -14.66
C GLU A 162 17.63 6.35 -13.72
N TRP A 163 16.98 7.47 -14.05
CA TRP A 163 17.03 8.72 -13.26
C TRP A 163 16.05 8.74 -12.07
N ASP A 164 15.04 7.83 -12.04
CA ASP A 164 14.04 7.73 -10.96
C ASP A 164 14.14 6.41 -10.17
N LYS A 165 15.04 5.52 -10.52
CA LYS A 165 15.27 4.30 -9.74
C LYS A 165 15.90 4.61 -8.38
N PHE A 166 15.72 3.73 -7.42
CA PHE A 166 16.36 3.86 -6.11
C PHE A 166 17.90 3.94 -6.27
N PRO A 167 18.55 4.97 -5.68
CA PRO A 167 19.99 5.15 -5.83
C PRO A 167 20.76 3.91 -5.39
N GLY A 168 21.62 3.38 -6.30
CA GLY A 168 22.40 2.16 -6.07
C GLY A 168 21.69 0.85 -6.38
N ALA A 169 20.42 0.87 -6.75
CA ALA A 169 19.75 -0.33 -7.24
C ALA A 169 20.16 -0.64 -8.70
N ASP A 170 20.20 -1.93 -9.04
CA ASP A 170 20.32 -2.38 -10.43
C ASP A 170 19.03 -1.97 -11.19
N TYR A 171 17.87 -2.19 -10.59
CA TYR A 171 16.58 -1.73 -11.08
C TYR A 171 15.55 -1.58 -9.96
N THR A 172 14.49 -0.82 -10.24
CA THR A 172 13.35 -0.59 -9.34
C THR A 172 12.05 -0.92 -10.05
N MET A 173 11.21 -1.74 -9.40
CA MET A 173 9.81 -1.94 -9.76
C MET A 173 8.94 -1.10 -8.85
N ALA A 174 7.94 -0.42 -9.40
CA ALA A 174 7.06 0.42 -8.61
C ALA A 174 5.59 0.20 -8.97
N PHE A 175 4.77 0.19 -7.93
CA PHE A 175 3.31 0.14 -8.02
C PHE A 175 2.75 1.53 -7.83
N ASP A 176 1.97 2.01 -8.80
CA ASP A 176 1.30 3.30 -8.76
C ASP A 176 -0.21 3.11 -8.90
N ALA A 177 -0.99 3.71 -8.00
CA ALA A 177 -2.45 3.75 -8.09
C ALA A 177 -2.90 5.07 -8.71
N ILE A 178 -3.92 5.03 -9.58
CA ILE A 178 -4.55 6.24 -10.10
C ILE A 178 -5.60 6.71 -9.11
N MET A 179 -5.43 7.91 -8.58
CA MET A 179 -6.32 8.51 -7.60
C MET A 179 -7.48 9.24 -8.30
N PRO A 180 -8.61 9.49 -7.61
CA PRO A 180 -9.78 10.11 -8.22
C PRO A 180 -9.56 11.49 -8.85
N ASP A 181 -8.47 12.19 -8.51
CA ASP A 181 -8.08 13.46 -9.13
C ASP A 181 -7.17 13.27 -10.37
N GLY A 182 -7.03 12.04 -10.85
CA GLY A 182 -6.24 11.69 -12.03
C GLY A 182 -4.72 11.65 -11.81
N LYS A 183 -4.25 11.88 -10.58
CA LYS A 183 -2.82 11.76 -10.26
C LYS A 183 -2.47 10.34 -9.85
N THR A 184 -1.22 9.97 -10.07
CA THR A 184 -0.69 8.72 -9.55
C THR A 184 -0.11 8.88 -8.15
N LEU A 185 -0.36 7.89 -7.33
CA LEU A 185 0.22 7.72 -6.00
C LEU A 185 1.05 6.44 -5.99
N GLN A 186 2.37 6.57 -5.80
CA GLN A 186 3.23 5.40 -5.59
C GLN A 186 2.87 4.74 -4.27
N ILE A 187 2.40 3.49 -4.33
CA ILE A 187 1.89 2.72 -3.19
C ILE A 187 2.84 1.62 -2.73
N GLY A 188 3.80 1.23 -3.57
CA GLY A 188 4.81 0.24 -3.22
C GLY A 188 6.01 0.29 -4.15
N THR A 189 7.18 -0.07 -3.64
CA THR A 189 8.43 -0.19 -4.42
C THR A 189 9.18 -1.45 -4.05
N ILE A 190 9.89 -1.99 -5.05
CA ILE A 190 10.75 -3.16 -4.92
C ILE A 190 12.04 -2.86 -5.67
N HIS A 191 13.17 -3.06 -5.00
CA HIS A 191 14.48 -2.73 -5.54
C HIS A 191 15.35 -3.98 -5.57
N ASN A 192 15.90 -4.32 -6.74
CA ASN A 192 17.06 -5.18 -6.81
C ASN A 192 18.30 -4.31 -6.56
N LEU A 193 18.97 -4.50 -5.44
CA LEU A 193 20.11 -3.69 -5.03
C LEU A 193 21.44 -4.24 -5.59
N GLY A 194 21.40 -5.39 -6.28
CA GLY A 194 22.60 -6.07 -6.72
C GLY A 194 23.57 -6.30 -5.58
N GLN A 195 24.83 -5.87 -5.76
CA GLN A 195 25.89 -5.97 -4.76
C GLN A 195 26.35 -4.59 -4.23
N THR A 196 25.63 -3.53 -4.55
CA THR A 196 26.09 -2.16 -4.22
C THR A 196 26.22 -1.95 -2.72
N PHE A 197 25.19 -2.28 -1.97
CA PHE A 197 25.22 -2.17 -0.51
C PHE A 197 26.09 -3.23 0.14
N ALA A 198 26.15 -4.44 -0.43
CA ALA A 198 27.04 -5.48 0.05
C ALA A 198 28.52 -5.05 0.01
N LYS A 199 28.94 -4.30 -1.02
CA LYS A 199 30.29 -3.71 -1.11
C LYS A 199 30.49 -2.62 -0.05
N THR A 200 29.50 -1.75 0.15
CA THR A 200 29.59 -0.63 1.09
C THR A 200 29.69 -1.09 2.55
N PHE A 201 28.97 -2.16 2.91
CA PHE A 201 28.87 -2.68 4.28
C PHE A 201 29.70 -3.95 4.50
N ASP A 202 30.49 -4.38 3.50
CA ASP A 202 31.33 -5.60 3.53
C ASP A 202 30.52 -6.85 3.91
N ILE A 203 29.38 -7.07 3.22
CA ILE A 203 28.52 -8.22 3.48
C ILE A 203 28.97 -9.36 2.59
N THR A 204 29.79 -10.25 3.14
CA THR A 204 30.39 -11.39 2.44
C THR A 204 30.01 -12.71 3.09
N PHE A 205 30.05 -13.78 2.31
CA PHE A 205 29.85 -15.15 2.76
C PHE A 205 30.89 -16.09 2.16
N GLU A 206 31.26 -17.14 2.88
CA GLU A 206 32.05 -18.24 2.35
C GLU A 206 31.14 -19.18 1.57
N ASP A 207 31.39 -19.32 0.27
CA ASP A 207 30.63 -20.21 -0.60
C ASP A 207 31.13 -21.66 -0.47
N LYS A 208 30.42 -22.60 -1.10
CA LYS A 208 30.69 -24.05 -1.09
C LYS A 208 32.11 -24.42 -1.59
N ASP A 209 32.68 -23.56 -2.40
CA ASP A 209 34.05 -23.70 -2.93
C ASP A 209 35.11 -23.14 -2.00
N GLY A 210 34.75 -22.54 -0.85
CA GLY A 210 35.66 -21.89 0.10
C GLY A 210 36.04 -20.46 -0.29
N GLU A 211 35.47 -19.90 -1.36
CA GLU A 211 35.69 -18.52 -1.76
C GLU A 211 34.79 -17.56 -1.02
N HIS A 212 35.27 -16.37 -0.69
CA HIS A 212 34.47 -15.30 -0.13
C HIS A 212 33.82 -14.47 -1.25
N LYS A 213 32.49 -14.41 -1.25
CA LYS A 213 31.68 -13.70 -2.24
C LYS A 213 30.80 -12.67 -1.57
N LEU A 214 30.52 -11.57 -2.28
CA LEU A 214 29.51 -10.60 -1.84
C LEU A 214 28.12 -11.15 -2.07
N VAL A 215 27.19 -10.87 -1.15
CA VAL A 215 25.78 -11.21 -1.31
C VAL A 215 25.11 -10.31 -2.36
N TYR A 216 24.01 -10.80 -2.94
CA TYR A 216 23.04 -10.00 -3.70
C TYR A 216 21.87 -9.65 -2.81
N GLN A 217 21.33 -8.44 -2.93
CA GLN A 217 20.33 -7.93 -2.00
C GLN A 217 19.08 -7.41 -2.72
N THR A 218 17.94 -7.52 -2.05
CA THR A 218 16.72 -6.83 -2.45
C THR A 218 16.14 -6.05 -1.29
N CYS A 219 15.33 -5.05 -1.62
CA CYS A 219 14.57 -4.29 -0.63
C CYS A 219 13.18 -3.99 -1.19
N ALA A 220 12.15 -4.03 -0.33
CA ALA A 220 10.78 -3.81 -0.75
C ALA A 220 9.99 -3.02 0.32
N GLY A 221 9.41 -1.87 -0.08
CA GLY A 221 8.76 -0.91 0.81
C GLY A 221 7.28 -0.71 0.54
N LEU A 222 6.46 -0.71 1.62
CA LEU A 222 5.06 -0.26 1.66
C LEU A 222 4.88 0.77 2.77
N SER A 223 3.96 1.70 2.60
CA SER A 223 3.73 2.75 3.60
C SER A 223 2.24 3.00 3.88
N ASP A 224 1.93 3.99 4.70
CA ASP A 224 0.57 4.50 4.92
C ASP A 224 -0.18 4.87 3.63
N ARG A 225 0.53 4.99 2.48
CA ARG A 225 -0.06 5.24 1.16
C ARG A 225 -1.00 4.13 0.70
N VAL A 226 -0.82 2.89 1.16
CA VAL A 226 -1.77 1.79 0.93
C VAL A 226 -3.14 2.12 1.53
N ILE A 227 -3.15 2.67 2.75
CA ILE A 227 -4.40 3.12 3.39
C ILE A 227 -4.98 4.33 2.65
N ALA A 228 -4.11 5.27 2.23
CA ALA A 228 -4.54 6.45 1.49
C ALA A 228 -5.20 6.09 0.16
N SER A 229 -4.65 5.11 -0.58
CA SER A 229 -5.21 4.65 -1.85
C SER A 229 -6.53 3.93 -1.64
N ALA A 230 -6.65 3.01 -0.67
CA ALA A 230 -7.91 2.34 -0.36
C ALA A 230 -9.04 3.35 -0.02
N ILE A 231 -8.72 4.35 0.84
CA ILE A 231 -9.68 5.40 1.20
C ILE A 231 -10.04 6.29 0.02
N GLY A 232 -9.04 6.70 -0.78
CA GLY A 232 -9.25 7.62 -1.89
C GLY A 232 -10.00 6.99 -3.05
N ILE A 233 -9.64 5.76 -3.43
CA ILE A 233 -10.21 5.05 -4.58
C ILE A 233 -11.66 4.62 -4.30
N HIS A 234 -11.91 4.04 -3.12
CA HIS A 234 -13.23 3.51 -2.80
C HIS A 234 -14.20 4.52 -2.19
N GLY A 235 -13.69 5.60 -1.56
CA GLY A 235 -14.51 6.60 -0.90
C GLY A 235 -15.48 7.31 -1.83
N ASP A 236 -16.55 7.87 -1.25
CA ASP A 236 -17.54 8.68 -1.96
C ASP A 236 -17.89 9.95 -1.17
N GLU A 237 -18.82 10.74 -1.67
CA GLU A 237 -19.32 11.97 -1.02
C GLU A 237 -19.98 11.73 0.36
N LYS A 238 -20.39 10.49 0.67
CA LYS A 238 -21.00 10.10 1.95
C LYS A 238 -19.97 9.62 2.97
N GLY A 239 -18.73 9.40 2.56
CA GLY A 239 -17.64 8.98 3.43
C GLY A 239 -16.86 7.77 2.94
N LEU A 240 -16.37 6.97 3.89
CA LEU A 240 -15.59 5.79 3.56
C LEU A 240 -16.45 4.70 2.93
N ARG A 241 -15.85 3.94 2.02
CA ARG A 241 -16.24 2.61 1.60
C ARG A 241 -15.02 1.73 1.86
N LEU A 242 -15.11 0.88 2.85
CA LEU A 242 -13.94 0.09 3.26
C LEU A 242 -14.04 -1.32 2.70
N PRO A 243 -12.97 -1.82 2.08
CA PRO A 243 -12.83 -3.25 1.85
C PRO A 243 -13.06 -4.00 3.17
N PRO A 244 -13.81 -5.11 3.15
CA PRO A 244 -14.17 -5.84 4.37
C PRO A 244 -12.97 -6.24 5.20
N GLU A 245 -11.83 -6.55 4.57
CA GLU A 245 -10.60 -6.96 5.24
C GLU A 245 -10.08 -5.92 6.24
N ILE A 246 -10.08 -4.65 5.86
CA ILE A 246 -9.57 -3.56 6.72
C ILE A 246 -10.66 -2.80 7.47
N SER A 247 -11.94 -3.17 7.30
CA SER A 247 -13.04 -2.52 8.01
C SER A 247 -13.03 -2.89 9.50
N PRO A 248 -12.97 -1.92 10.43
CA PRO A 248 -13.02 -2.20 11.87
C PRO A 248 -14.31 -2.89 12.33
N LYS A 249 -15.39 -2.65 11.60
CA LYS A 249 -16.70 -3.27 11.77
C LYS A 249 -17.24 -3.66 10.41
N GLN A 250 -17.33 -4.95 10.15
CA GLN A 250 -17.90 -5.47 8.91
C GLN A 250 -19.43 -5.40 8.94
N ILE A 251 -20.00 -5.57 10.13
CA ILE A 251 -21.44 -5.48 10.36
C ILE A 251 -21.72 -4.50 11.49
N THR A 252 -22.71 -3.63 11.31
CA THR A 252 -23.31 -2.87 12.40
C THR A 252 -24.80 -3.14 12.47
N ILE A 253 -25.27 -3.73 13.57
CA ILE A 253 -26.68 -3.93 13.86
C ILE A 253 -27.21 -2.65 14.50
N ILE A 254 -28.30 -2.12 13.93
CA ILE A 254 -28.95 -0.88 14.37
C ILE A 254 -30.34 -1.23 14.89
N PRO A 255 -30.50 -1.38 16.22
CA PRO A 255 -31.81 -1.63 16.79
C PRO A 255 -32.73 -0.42 16.66
N ILE A 256 -33.93 -0.64 16.14
CA ILE A 256 -35.02 0.34 16.06
C ILE A 256 -35.89 0.15 17.29
N LEU A 257 -35.65 0.96 18.31
CA LEU A 257 -36.23 0.78 19.62
C LEU A 257 -37.53 1.59 19.80
N PHE A 258 -38.61 0.93 20.18
CA PHE A 258 -39.86 1.52 20.67
C PHE A 258 -40.06 1.14 22.15
N LYS A 259 -40.99 1.82 22.86
CA LYS A 259 -41.23 1.50 24.27
C LYS A 259 -41.69 0.03 24.47
N LYS A 260 -42.50 -0.49 23.53
CA LYS A 260 -42.94 -1.90 23.51
C LYS A 260 -41.96 -2.73 22.66
N GLY A 261 -41.51 -3.87 23.15
CA GLY A 261 -40.63 -4.80 22.43
C GLY A 261 -39.13 -4.44 22.47
N LYS A 262 -38.73 -3.45 23.25
CA LYS A 262 -37.32 -3.00 23.34
C LYS A 262 -36.36 -4.11 23.79
N GLU A 263 -36.74 -4.84 24.85
CA GLU A 263 -35.88 -5.89 25.42
C GLU A 263 -35.74 -7.06 24.46
N GLU A 264 -36.79 -7.45 23.76
CA GLU A 264 -36.80 -8.52 22.77
C GLU A 264 -35.88 -8.19 21.57
N VAL A 265 -35.98 -6.95 21.05
CA VAL A 265 -35.10 -6.49 19.95
C VAL A 265 -33.63 -6.50 20.39
N LEU A 266 -33.32 -5.98 21.58
CA LEU A 266 -31.94 -5.97 22.07
C LEU A 266 -31.42 -7.37 22.31
N ALA A 267 -32.24 -8.27 22.86
CA ALA A 267 -31.84 -9.67 23.04
C ALA A 267 -31.49 -10.36 21.71
N LYS A 268 -32.35 -10.15 20.69
CA LYS A 268 -32.06 -10.71 19.35
C LYS A 268 -30.84 -10.08 18.69
N CYS A 269 -30.60 -8.78 18.87
CA CYS A 269 -29.36 -8.14 18.40
C CYS A 269 -28.10 -8.77 19.02
N GLU A 270 -28.13 -9.07 20.32
CA GLU A 270 -27.01 -9.72 21.02
C GLU A 270 -26.83 -11.20 20.59
N GLU A 271 -27.91 -11.90 20.28
CA GLU A 271 -27.88 -13.24 19.70
C GLU A 271 -27.21 -13.22 18.32
N LEU A 272 -27.72 -12.39 17.39
CA LEU A 272 -27.17 -12.22 16.05
C LEU A 272 -25.68 -11.81 16.06
N LYS A 273 -25.33 -10.90 16.96
CA LYS A 273 -23.92 -10.52 17.13
C LYS A 273 -23.05 -11.72 17.44
N LYS A 274 -23.48 -12.59 18.36
CA LYS A 274 -22.72 -13.80 18.72
C LYS A 274 -22.61 -14.78 17.55
N GLU A 275 -23.68 -14.95 16.78
CA GLU A 275 -23.69 -15.82 15.59
C GLU A 275 -22.68 -15.32 14.54
N PHE A 276 -22.70 -14.02 14.22
CA PHE A 276 -21.76 -13.42 13.29
C PHE A 276 -20.31 -13.43 13.81
N GLU A 277 -20.10 -13.16 15.10
CA GLU A 277 -18.76 -13.24 15.72
C GLU A 277 -18.24 -14.68 15.71
N ALA A 278 -19.09 -15.68 15.91
CA ALA A 278 -18.72 -17.10 15.80
C ALA A 278 -18.32 -17.49 14.36
N ALA A 279 -18.85 -16.80 13.35
CA ALA A 279 -18.45 -16.93 11.96
C ALA A 279 -17.20 -16.09 11.60
N GLY A 280 -16.52 -15.48 12.59
CA GLY A 280 -15.28 -14.70 12.39
C GLY A 280 -15.50 -13.24 11.98
N LEU A 281 -16.72 -12.74 11.97
CA LEU A 281 -17.03 -11.38 11.53
C LEU A 281 -16.87 -10.35 12.65
N ARG A 282 -16.46 -9.15 12.32
CA ARG A 282 -16.30 -8.01 13.26
C ARG A 282 -17.61 -7.23 13.34
N VAL A 283 -18.36 -7.44 14.43
CA VAL A 283 -19.71 -6.92 14.62
C VAL A 283 -19.76 -5.80 15.66
N ASN A 284 -20.70 -4.88 15.48
CA ASN A 284 -21.08 -3.85 16.42
C ASN A 284 -22.60 -3.78 16.56
N ILE A 285 -23.08 -3.43 17.76
CA ILE A 285 -24.48 -3.04 17.97
C ILE A 285 -24.49 -1.56 18.33
N ASP A 286 -25.19 -0.74 17.57
CA ASP A 286 -25.36 0.68 17.89
C ASP A 286 -26.60 0.91 18.75
N ASN A 287 -26.44 0.73 20.05
CA ASN A 287 -27.50 0.93 21.04
C ASN A 287 -27.56 2.36 21.63
N ARG A 288 -26.81 3.34 21.04
CA ARG A 288 -26.86 4.73 21.48
C ARG A 288 -28.27 5.27 21.47
N ASP A 289 -28.61 6.09 22.49
CA ASP A 289 -29.93 6.75 22.57
C ASP A 289 -29.98 8.02 21.69
N ILE A 290 -29.97 7.81 20.39
CA ILE A 290 -30.06 8.84 19.35
C ILE A 290 -31.03 8.35 18.24
N ARG A 291 -31.48 9.31 17.41
CA ARG A 291 -32.37 8.98 16.29
C ARG A 291 -31.71 7.97 15.33
N PRO A 292 -32.47 6.96 14.85
CA PRO A 292 -31.94 5.94 13.92
C PRO A 292 -31.23 6.55 12.70
N GLY A 293 -31.81 7.56 12.05
CA GLY A 293 -31.23 8.21 10.89
C GLY A 293 -29.80 8.75 11.14
N LYS A 294 -29.50 9.23 12.37
CA LYS A 294 -28.14 9.65 12.72
C LYS A 294 -27.20 8.47 12.87
N LYS A 295 -27.67 7.33 13.39
CA LYS A 295 -26.87 6.09 13.45
C LYS A 295 -26.52 5.61 12.06
N PHE A 296 -27.49 5.58 11.13
CA PHE A 296 -27.25 5.21 9.73
C PHE A 296 -26.19 6.09 9.08
N TYR A 297 -26.32 7.40 9.20
CA TYR A 297 -25.37 8.36 8.66
C TYR A 297 -23.96 8.19 9.26
N ASP A 298 -23.86 8.03 10.59
CA ASP A 298 -22.57 7.86 11.27
C ASP A 298 -21.83 6.60 10.78
N TRP A 299 -22.54 5.52 10.46
CA TRP A 299 -21.94 4.27 9.98
C TRP A 299 -21.71 4.26 8.47
N GLU A 300 -22.46 5.03 7.69
CA GLU A 300 -22.15 5.32 6.29
C GLU A 300 -20.84 6.10 6.18
N LEU A 301 -20.72 7.18 6.96
CA LEU A 301 -19.49 7.98 7.02
C LEU A 301 -18.25 7.14 7.39
N LYS A 302 -18.41 6.17 8.28
CA LYS A 302 -17.33 5.25 8.70
C LYS A 302 -17.04 4.11 7.72
N GLY A 303 -17.88 3.94 6.71
CA GLY A 303 -17.67 2.92 5.68
C GLY A 303 -17.92 1.49 6.14
N THR A 304 -18.82 1.27 7.11
CA THR A 304 -19.19 -0.10 7.54
C THR A 304 -19.83 -0.85 6.37
N PRO A 305 -19.28 -2.01 5.94
CA PRO A 305 -19.78 -2.75 4.79
C PRO A 305 -21.28 -3.07 4.85
N ILE A 306 -21.75 -3.63 5.95
CA ILE A 306 -23.14 -4.04 6.12
C ILE A 306 -23.76 -3.36 7.35
N LYS A 307 -24.92 -2.75 7.17
CA LYS A 307 -25.81 -2.33 8.26
C LYS A 307 -27.01 -3.25 8.29
N LEU A 308 -27.39 -3.72 9.48
CA LEU A 308 -28.61 -4.50 9.71
C LEU A 308 -29.57 -3.69 10.57
N GLU A 309 -30.79 -3.46 10.09
CA GLU A 309 -31.88 -2.83 10.83
C GLU A 309 -32.71 -3.93 11.50
N LEU A 310 -33.02 -3.77 12.78
CA LEU A 310 -33.89 -4.71 13.50
C LEU A 310 -34.81 -3.97 14.44
N GLY A 311 -36.10 -4.10 14.23
CA GLY A 311 -37.17 -3.55 15.07
C GLY A 311 -38.21 -4.57 15.45
N PRO A 312 -39.23 -4.19 16.27
CA PRO A 312 -40.30 -5.12 16.70
C PRO A 312 -41.08 -5.75 15.56
N ARG A 313 -41.36 -5.00 14.49
CA ARG A 313 -42.08 -5.52 13.30
C ARG A 313 -41.23 -6.52 12.52
N ASP A 314 -39.94 -6.30 12.48
CA ASP A 314 -38.99 -7.22 11.81
C ASP A 314 -38.97 -8.56 12.54
N LEU A 315 -38.95 -8.53 13.88
CA LEU A 315 -39.07 -9.73 14.71
C LEU A 315 -40.41 -10.46 14.53
N GLU A 316 -41.55 -9.73 14.53
CA GLU A 316 -42.87 -10.30 14.31
C GLU A 316 -42.97 -11.03 12.96
N ASN A 317 -42.27 -10.52 11.93
CA ASN A 317 -42.23 -11.09 10.57
C ASN A 317 -41.08 -12.07 10.34
N ASN A 318 -40.23 -12.33 11.36
CA ASN A 318 -39.03 -13.13 11.27
C ASN A 318 -38.05 -12.63 10.17
N LYS A 319 -37.86 -11.32 10.06
CA LYS A 319 -37.06 -10.66 9.02
C LYS A 319 -36.10 -9.60 9.58
N THR A 320 -35.10 -9.21 8.80
CA THR A 320 -34.24 -8.06 9.04
C THR A 320 -33.95 -7.34 7.72
N ILE A 321 -33.58 -6.07 7.79
CA ILE A 321 -33.21 -5.30 6.60
C ILE A 321 -31.69 -5.11 6.62
N ALA A 322 -31.03 -5.66 5.62
CA ALA A 322 -29.61 -5.42 5.34
C ALA A 322 -29.45 -4.24 4.37
N MET A 323 -28.36 -3.50 4.52
CA MET A 323 -27.97 -2.44 3.58
C MET A 323 -26.47 -2.51 3.35
N ARG A 324 -26.06 -2.71 2.10
CA ARG A 324 -24.66 -2.65 1.67
C ARG A 324 -24.22 -1.19 1.55
N ARG A 325 -22.97 -0.91 1.93
CA ARG A 325 -22.41 0.46 1.90
C ARG A 325 -22.14 0.98 0.49
N ASP A 326 -21.85 0.11 -0.44
CA ASP A 326 -21.52 0.45 -1.83
C ASP A 326 -22.73 0.87 -2.67
N GLN A 327 -23.89 0.26 -2.47
CA GLN A 327 -25.12 0.51 -3.24
C GLN A 327 -26.18 1.29 -2.47
N LEU A 328 -26.20 1.18 -1.13
CA LEU A 328 -27.19 1.79 -0.22
C LEU A 328 -28.64 1.33 -0.47
N GLU A 329 -28.80 0.17 -1.07
CA GLU A 329 -30.10 -0.45 -1.28
C GLU A 329 -30.53 -1.31 -0.08
N LYS A 330 -31.85 -1.34 0.19
CA LYS A 330 -32.38 -2.17 1.26
C LYS A 330 -32.70 -3.56 0.74
N ILE A 331 -32.14 -4.56 1.43
CA ILE A 331 -32.30 -5.97 1.12
C ILE A 331 -32.99 -6.63 2.31
N GLU A 332 -34.15 -7.24 2.09
CA GLU A 332 -34.88 -7.98 3.12
C GLU A 332 -34.25 -9.39 3.24
N LEU A 333 -33.92 -9.81 4.45
CA LEU A 333 -33.39 -11.13 4.77
C LEU A 333 -34.25 -11.80 5.84
N ASP A 334 -34.42 -13.11 5.74
CA ASP A 334 -35.07 -13.91 6.76
C ASP A 334 -34.15 -14.11 7.99
N LEU A 335 -34.72 -14.07 9.20
CA LEU A 335 -34.04 -14.36 10.46
C LEU A 335 -34.05 -15.88 10.70
N ASP A 336 -33.37 -16.61 9.82
CA ASP A 336 -33.30 -18.06 9.85
C ASP A 336 -31.84 -18.54 9.91
N GLU A 337 -31.62 -19.84 9.80
CA GLU A 337 -30.30 -20.49 9.82
C GLU A 337 -29.39 -20.07 8.67
N ASN A 338 -29.93 -19.48 7.61
CA ASN A 338 -29.16 -19.01 6.43
C ASN A 338 -28.72 -17.54 6.56
N LEU A 339 -29.16 -16.80 7.59
CA LEU A 339 -28.87 -15.38 7.71
C LEU A 339 -27.37 -15.07 7.69
N VAL A 340 -26.58 -15.85 8.44
CA VAL A 340 -25.12 -15.64 8.51
C VAL A 340 -24.48 -15.81 7.12
N SER A 341 -24.81 -16.90 6.42
CA SER A 341 -24.29 -17.15 5.06
C SER A 341 -24.76 -16.12 4.05
N ASN A 342 -25.99 -15.64 4.14
CA ASN A 342 -26.51 -14.57 3.29
C ASN A 342 -25.78 -13.25 3.51
N VAL A 343 -25.46 -12.90 4.76
CA VAL A 343 -24.70 -11.67 5.07
C VAL A 343 -23.24 -11.78 4.63
N ILE A 344 -22.62 -12.95 4.78
CA ILE A 344 -21.25 -13.19 4.25
C ILE A 344 -21.25 -12.97 2.73
N ARG A 345 -22.21 -13.56 2.01
CA ARG A 345 -22.34 -13.36 0.56
C ARG A 345 -22.48 -11.88 0.18
N LEU A 346 -23.27 -11.09 0.94
CA LEU A 346 -23.38 -9.66 0.69
C LEU A 346 -22.08 -8.89 0.95
N ILE A 347 -21.26 -9.35 1.89
CA ILE A 347 -19.92 -8.79 2.15
C ILE A 347 -18.99 -9.10 0.97
N ASP A 348 -19.01 -10.32 0.45
CA ASP A 348 -18.20 -10.75 -0.69
C ASP A 348 -18.60 -9.97 -1.95
N GLU A 349 -19.91 -9.90 -2.26
CA GLU A 349 -20.45 -9.11 -3.38
C GLU A 349 -20.09 -7.61 -3.28
N LEU A 350 -20.03 -7.05 -2.06
CA LEU A 350 -19.57 -5.67 -1.85
C LEU A 350 -18.09 -5.54 -2.20
N ASN A 351 -17.24 -6.46 -1.75
CA ASN A 351 -15.82 -6.44 -2.03
C ASN A 351 -15.53 -6.55 -3.53
N GLU A 352 -16.20 -7.48 -4.21
CA GLU A 352 -16.12 -7.63 -5.66
C GLU A 352 -16.55 -6.34 -6.39
N ASN A 353 -17.66 -5.73 -6.00
CA ASN A 353 -18.14 -4.49 -6.62
C ASN A 353 -17.17 -3.30 -6.41
N LEU A 354 -16.53 -3.20 -5.24
CA LEU A 354 -15.51 -2.18 -5.00
C LEU A 354 -14.30 -2.39 -5.92
N ALA A 355 -13.83 -3.63 -6.05
CA ALA A 355 -12.69 -3.97 -6.89
C ALA A 355 -12.99 -3.76 -8.38
N GLU A 356 -14.16 -4.19 -8.87
CA GLU A 356 -14.60 -4.01 -10.26
C GLU A 356 -14.72 -2.53 -10.62
N SER A 357 -15.42 -1.74 -9.80
CA SER A 357 -15.59 -0.31 -10.04
C SER A 357 -14.25 0.45 -10.05
N ALA A 358 -13.33 0.07 -9.17
CA ALA A 358 -11.99 0.65 -9.13
C ALA A 358 -11.17 0.27 -10.37
N LYS A 359 -11.27 -0.99 -10.80
CA LYS A 359 -10.58 -1.50 -12.01
C LYS A 359 -11.10 -0.84 -13.27
N GLU A 360 -12.41 -0.65 -13.41
CA GLU A 360 -13.02 0.08 -14.52
C GLU A 360 -12.47 1.52 -14.58
N PHE A 361 -12.49 2.23 -13.45
CA PHE A 361 -11.93 3.59 -13.36
C PHE A 361 -10.45 3.61 -13.77
N HIS A 362 -9.65 2.70 -13.25
CA HIS A 362 -8.23 2.60 -13.56
C HIS A 362 -7.97 2.37 -15.06
N THR A 363 -8.65 1.42 -15.66
CA THR A 363 -8.53 1.09 -17.08
C THR A 363 -8.96 2.26 -17.97
N ASP A 364 -10.03 2.93 -17.60
CA ASP A 364 -10.57 4.07 -18.35
C ASP A 364 -9.66 5.31 -18.30
N HIS A 365 -8.78 5.39 -17.30
CA HIS A 365 -7.85 6.52 -17.14
C HIS A 365 -6.43 6.23 -17.68
N ILE A 366 -6.20 5.09 -18.31
CA ILE A 366 -4.97 4.83 -19.07
C ILE A 366 -5.26 5.06 -20.56
N LYS A 367 -4.64 6.06 -21.14
CA LYS A 367 -4.84 6.45 -22.55
C LYS A 367 -3.53 6.41 -23.30
N PHE A 368 -3.59 6.10 -24.58
CA PHE A 368 -2.42 6.14 -25.45
C PHE A 368 -2.33 7.49 -26.19
N ALA A 369 -1.14 8.07 -26.29
CA ALA A 369 -0.91 9.29 -27.06
C ALA A 369 0.13 9.07 -28.17
N SER A 370 -0.10 9.73 -29.28
CA SER A 370 0.74 9.68 -30.47
C SER A 370 1.75 10.84 -30.61
N ASP A 371 1.54 11.92 -29.86
CA ASP A 371 2.40 13.09 -29.83
C ASP A 371 2.39 13.80 -28.45
N ILE A 372 3.35 14.70 -28.27
CA ILE A 372 3.56 15.39 -26.97
C ILE A 372 2.41 16.33 -26.58
N ASP A 373 1.74 16.95 -27.54
CA ASP A 373 0.63 17.85 -27.25
C ASP A 373 -0.59 17.05 -26.77
N GLU A 374 -0.82 15.89 -27.35
CA GLU A 374 -1.84 14.95 -26.91
C GLU A 374 -1.53 14.41 -25.48
N VAL A 375 -0.26 14.13 -25.15
CA VAL A 375 0.15 13.75 -23.78
C VAL A 375 -0.27 14.81 -22.78
N LYS A 376 0.08 16.08 -23.01
CA LYS A 376 -0.27 17.19 -22.12
C LYS A 376 -1.77 17.31 -21.93
N LYS A 377 -2.52 17.27 -23.02
CA LYS A 377 -3.98 17.37 -23.00
C LYS A 377 -4.60 16.25 -22.15
N LEU A 378 -4.23 14.99 -22.42
CA LEU A 378 -4.80 13.84 -21.71
C LEU A 378 -4.46 13.84 -20.22
N ILE A 379 -3.25 14.28 -19.84
CA ILE A 379 -2.87 14.39 -18.41
C ILE A 379 -3.65 15.52 -17.72
N GLU A 380 -3.90 16.64 -18.40
CA GLU A 380 -4.74 17.72 -17.86
C GLU A 380 -6.20 17.30 -17.69
N GLU A 381 -6.67 16.36 -18.50
CA GLU A 381 -7.98 15.71 -18.38
C GLU A 381 -8.03 14.65 -17.26
N GLY A 382 -6.91 14.40 -16.56
CA GLY A 382 -6.83 13.48 -15.41
C GLY A 382 -6.47 12.04 -15.80
N ASN A 383 -5.80 11.82 -16.92
CA ASN A 383 -5.38 10.50 -17.36
C ASN A 383 -3.90 10.24 -17.08
N VAL A 384 -3.55 8.96 -17.01
CA VAL A 384 -2.19 8.42 -17.16
C VAL A 384 -2.00 8.10 -18.64
N VAL A 385 -0.88 8.50 -19.22
CA VAL A 385 -0.69 8.41 -20.66
C VAL A 385 0.41 7.43 -21.02
N ALA A 386 0.05 6.41 -21.80
CA ALA A 386 0.97 5.47 -22.40
C ALA A 386 1.55 6.04 -23.70
N VAL A 387 2.85 5.92 -23.87
CA VAL A 387 3.56 6.38 -25.07
C VAL A 387 4.62 5.38 -25.51
N ASN A 388 4.88 5.34 -26.80
CA ASN A 388 6.01 4.62 -27.34
C ASN A 388 7.33 5.33 -27.00
N TRP A 389 8.30 4.59 -26.46
CA TRP A 389 9.58 5.11 -26.00
C TRP A 389 10.75 4.26 -26.50
N CYS A 390 11.83 4.91 -26.96
CA CYS A 390 13.06 4.24 -27.42
C CYS A 390 13.88 3.61 -26.28
N GLY A 391 13.59 3.99 -25.00
CA GLY A 391 14.34 3.53 -23.83
C GLY A 391 15.61 4.34 -23.53
N ASP A 392 15.87 5.40 -24.28
CA ASP A 392 17.03 6.26 -24.06
C ASP A 392 16.77 7.25 -22.91
N THR A 393 17.75 7.40 -22.01
CA THR A 393 17.65 8.26 -20.82
C THR A 393 17.44 9.73 -21.17
N ASP A 394 18.28 10.26 -22.08
CA ASP A 394 18.21 11.68 -22.47
C ASP A 394 16.86 11.99 -23.15
N CYS A 395 16.33 11.03 -23.90
CA CYS A 395 15.00 11.14 -24.51
C CYS A 395 13.90 11.18 -23.44
N GLY A 396 13.97 10.30 -22.43
CA GLY A 396 13.00 10.25 -21.34
C GLY A 396 13.01 11.51 -20.47
N GLU A 397 14.18 11.98 -20.05
CA GLU A 397 14.34 13.23 -19.29
C GLU A 397 13.81 14.44 -20.10
N LYS A 398 14.02 14.45 -21.40
CA LYS A 398 13.50 15.49 -22.28
C LYS A 398 11.97 15.44 -22.43
N ILE A 399 11.37 14.26 -22.38
CA ILE A 399 9.90 14.12 -22.32
C ILE A 399 9.39 14.79 -21.03
N GLU A 400 10.01 14.54 -19.87
CA GLU A 400 9.64 15.21 -18.61
C GLU A 400 9.82 16.73 -18.68
N GLU A 401 10.93 17.21 -19.22
CA GLU A 401 11.19 18.65 -19.38
C GLU A 401 10.12 19.33 -20.26
N ILE A 402 9.77 18.73 -21.39
CA ILE A 402 8.81 19.32 -22.34
C ILE A 402 7.38 19.21 -21.81
N THR A 403 7.02 18.09 -21.19
CA THR A 403 5.64 17.88 -20.71
C THR A 403 5.40 18.52 -19.34
N GLY A 404 6.42 18.59 -18.49
CA GLY A 404 6.29 18.98 -17.08
C GLY A 404 5.69 17.88 -16.19
N TYR A 405 5.62 16.63 -16.69
CA TYR A 405 5.06 15.47 -16.00
C TYR A 405 6.11 14.36 -15.89
N SER A 406 5.91 13.44 -14.93
CA SER A 406 6.87 12.37 -14.66
C SER A 406 6.68 11.18 -15.59
N VAL A 407 7.79 10.65 -16.10
CA VAL A 407 7.85 9.34 -16.76
C VAL A 407 7.92 8.26 -15.65
N LEU A 408 6.81 7.53 -15.47
CA LEU A 408 6.73 6.49 -14.43
C LEU A 408 7.60 5.27 -14.75
N GLY A 409 7.95 5.06 -16.01
CA GLY A 409 8.81 3.98 -16.47
C GLY A 409 8.16 3.06 -17.48
N ILE A 410 8.82 1.91 -17.71
CA ILE A 410 8.40 0.90 -18.66
C ILE A 410 7.18 0.15 -18.12
N TYR A 411 6.13 0.05 -18.91
CA TYR A 411 4.90 -0.66 -18.62
C TYR A 411 4.74 -1.84 -19.56
N GLU A 412 4.98 -3.04 -19.05
CA GLU A 412 5.03 -4.28 -19.85
C GLU A 412 3.65 -4.85 -20.21
N GLU A 413 2.57 -4.36 -19.57
CA GLU A 413 1.21 -4.85 -19.83
C GLU A 413 0.61 -4.32 -21.14
N LEU A 414 1.24 -3.34 -21.78
CA LEU A 414 0.82 -2.82 -23.07
C LEU A 414 1.88 -3.10 -24.13
N GLU A 415 1.44 -3.61 -25.29
CA GLU A 415 2.28 -3.72 -26.46
C GLU A 415 2.46 -2.36 -27.15
N GLU A 416 3.56 -2.21 -27.87
CA GLU A 416 3.85 -1.01 -28.65
C GLU A 416 2.75 -0.74 -29.70
N ALA A 417 2.10 0.43 -29.59
CA ALA A 417 1.04 0.83 -30.54
C ALA A 417 1.59 1.44 -31.83
N GLY A 418 2.91 1.58 -31.95
CA GLY A 418 3.57 2.20 -33.10
C GLY A 418 5.03 1.76 -33.22
N LYS A 419 5.68 2.19 -34.30
CA LYS A 419 7.07 1.80 -34.59
C LYS A 419 8.10 2.85 -34.15
N LYS A 420 7.68 4.07 -33.81
CA LYS A 420 8.58 5.18 -33.49
C LYS A 420 8.37 5.70 -32.07
N CYS A 421 9.46 6.15 -31.47
CA CYS A 421 9.44 6.86 -30.20
C CYS A 421 8.63 8.16 -30.36
N ILE A 422 7.90 8.53 -29.29
CA ILE A 422 7.06 9.75 -29.30
C ILE A 422 7.85 11.05 -29.49
N LEU A 423 9.13 11.06 -29.15
CA LEU A 423 9.97 12.27 -29.19
C LEU A 423 11.09 12.19 -30.23
N SER A 424 11.63 11.01 -30.51
CA SER A 424 12.76 10.81 -31.43
C SER A 424 12.33 10.01 -32.66
N ASP A 425 13.13 10.08 -33.73
CA ASP A 425 12.93 9.25 -34.94
C ASP A 425 13.38 7.79 -34.77
N GLU A 426 13.86 7.42 -33.55
CA GLU A 426 14.27 6.07 -33.23
C GLU A 426 13.08 5.12 -33.12
N ASP A 427 13.34 3.82 -33.32
CA ASP A 427 12.34 2.79 -33.11
C ASP A 427 12.02 2.69 -31.61
N ALA A 428 10.74 2.57 -31.30
CA ALA A 428 10.29 2.31 -29.94
C ALA A 428 10.72 0.90 -29.52
N LYS A 429 11.16 0.77 -28.29
CA LYS A 429 11.50 -0.51 -27.64
C LYS A 429 10.53 -0.87 -26.52
N TYR A 430 9.86 0.15 -25.98
CA TYR A 430 9.01 0.00 -24.81
C TYR A 430 7.78 0.93 -24.91
N VAL A 431 6.75 0.58 -24.14
CA VAL A 431 5.71 1.51 -23.75
C VAL A 431 6.10 2.11 -22.40
N ALA A 432 6.10 3.44 -22.30
CA ALA A 432 6.28 4.14 -21.03
C ALA A 432 4.98 4.81 -20.60
N LEU A 433 4.78 4.94 -19.30
CA LEU A 433 3.67 5.71 -18.71
C LEU A 433 4.18 7.09 -18.30
N ILE A 434 3.38 8.11 -18.58
CA ILE A 434 3.61 9.49 -18.15
C ILE A 434 2.41 9.92 -17.32
N ALA A 435 2.65 10.56 -16.17
CA ALA A 435 1.58 10.96 -15.27
C ALA A 435 1.93 12.21 -14.45
N LYS A 436 0.89 12.83 -13.92
CA LYS A 436 1.01 13.79 -12.82
C LYS A 436 1.05 13.04 -11.50
N THR A 437 2.09 13.25 -10.69
CA THR A 437 2.30 12.55 -9.42
C THR A 437 1.94 13.42 -8.21
N TYR A 438 1.73 12.78 -7.03
CA TYR A 438 1.55 13.47 -5.74
C TYR A 438 2.85 14.03 -5.18
#